data_3d4add91b5caa51992bcc947fc1dadad
#
_entry.id   3d4add91b5caa51992bcc947fc1dadad
#
_cell.length_a   1.000
_cell.length_b   1.000
_cell.length_c   1.000
_cell.angle_alpha   90.00
_cell.angle_beta   90.00
_cell.angle_gamma   90.00
#
_symmetry.space_group_name_H-M   'P 1'
#
loop_
_entity.id
_entity.type
_entity.pdbx_description
1 polymer ?
#
loop_
_entity_poly.entity_id
_entity_poly.type
_entity_poly.pdbx_seq_one_letter_code
_entity_poly.pdbx_strand_id
1 'polypeptide(L)'
;KWMSASSTANPDFYDANTVYVPYCSSDTHRGQQNTTSALTWGFYFSGHLNLVAIVNDIKQKQPEAWNNMKQMLLTGGSAGGIGTIYNADWLGTVLPPSASIKAAPLGGWFFPGNYADQVKKGRPWSPPSLFPDFANHTASDHRLQYVFINSLWKPFLSPTCIAHQKQGEEYHCSTAHVAYHFVHTPMYIMENMYDTNQISAQGGLPRNQFNSDEGKRYIQYFGIGMRNSTFVLKKGDGIFLSSCLDHTSGLHVGGSTTINGKLSGQILGDWFFDRANPSVVLRDTCDATNNDLPCNPTCDGLGPSPSGGTCGKELEKDCPTSDYPTPGKCDQCAKAHESELKQASCTVRSV
;
A
#
# COMPACT_ATOMS: atom_id res chain seq x y z
N LYS A 1 -0.73 5.75 13.02
CA LYS A 1 -1.30 6.50 14.16
C LYS A 1 -2.84 6.46 14.17
N TRP A 2 -3.44 5.56 13.40
CA TRP A 2 -4.88 5.34 13.26
C TRP A 2 -5.61 5.09 14.59
N MET A 3 -4.91 4.46 15.55
CA MET A 3 -5.46 4.10 16.86
C MET A 3 -5.09 5.11 17.97
N SER A 4 -4.66 6.32 17.61
CA SER A 4 -4.36 7.35 18.60
C SER A 4 -5.64 7.94 19.17
N ALA A 5 -5.78 7.94 20.48
CA ALA A 5 -6.86 8.63 21.18
C ALA A 5 -6.61 10.15 21.33
N SER A 6 -5.54 10.68 20.75
CA SER A 6 -5.25 12.11 20.76
C SER A 6 -5.91 12.78 19.57
N SER A 7 -6.80 13.73 19.80
CA SER A 7 -7.44 14.54 18.75
C SER A 7 -6.45 15.37 17.92
N THR A 8 -5.28 15.71 18.49
CA THR A 8 -4.21 16.38 17.75
C THR A 8 -3.53 15.45 16.75
N ALA A 9 -3.33 14.17 17.10
CA ALA A 9 -2.62 13.20 16.26
C ALA A 9 -3.56 12.44 15.30
N ASN A 10 -4.85 12.37 15.62
CA ASN A 10 -5.88 11.64 14.89
C ASN A 10 -7.22 12.41 14.97
N PRO A 11 -7.32 13.58 14.36
CA PRO A 11 -8.43 14.51 14.61
C PRO A 11 -9.80 13.93 14.24
N ASP A 12 -9.86 13.03 13.27
CA ASP A 12 -11.10 12.51 12.72
C ASP A 12 -11.56 11.18 13.34
N PHE A 13 -10.63 10.41 13.93
CA PHE A 13 -10.94 9.05 14.40
C PHE A 13 -10.47 8.79 15.84
N TYR A 14 -10.11 9.85 16.62
CA TYR A 14 -9.54 9.70 17.97
C TYR A 14 -10.50 9.06 18.96
N ASP A 15 -11.82 9.18 18.78
CA ASP A 15 -12.89 8.67 19.61
C ASP A 15 -13.62 7.47 19.00
N ALA A 16 -13.15 6.96 17.85
CA ALA A 16 -13.74 5.80 17.21
C ALA A 16 -13.42 4.51 17.98
N ASN A 17 -14.36 3.58 18.01
CA ASN A 17 -14.06 2.20 18.38
C ASN A 17 -13.14 1.58 17.32
N THR A 18 -12.00 1.04 17.75
CA THR A 18 -10.98 0.51 16.83
C THR A 18 -10.73 -0.97 17.06
N VAL A 19 -10.60 -1.71 15.97
CA VAL A 19 -10.20 -3.12 15.97
C VAL A 19 -8.94 -3.26 15.13
N TYR A 20 -7.86 -3.73 15.75
CA TYR A 20 -6.62 -4.04 15.06
C TYR A 20 -6.54 -5.53 14.77
N VAL A 21 -6.36 -5.88 13.50
CA VAL A 21 -6.17 -7.26 13.05
C VAL A 21 -4.71 -7.44 12.63
N PRO A 22 -3.89 -8.17 13.40
CA PRO A 22 -2.50 -8.41 13.05
C PRO A 22 -2.40 -9.30 11.80
N TYR A 23 -1.38 -9.04 10.98
CA TYR A 23 -1.11 -9.83 9.78
C TYR A 23 -0.21 -11.02 10.11
N CYS A 24 -0.79 -12.19 10.31
CA CYS A 24 -0.08 -13.43 10.66
C CYS A 24 -0.28 -14.57 9.65
N SER A 25 -1.09 -14.37 8.60
CA SER A 25 -1.49 -15.43 7.67
C SER A 25 -0.70 -15.47 6.35
N SER A 26 0.13 -14.47 6.09
CA SER A 26 0.98 -14.35 4.87
C SER A 26 0.23 -14.47 3.53
N ASP A 27 -1.09 -14.19 3.51
CA ASP A 27 -1.98 -14.36 2.37
C ASP A 27 -2.78 -13.08 2.02
N THR A 28 -2.26 -11.93 2.46
CA THR A 28 -2.89 -10.61 2.27
C THR A 28 -4.33 -10.53 2.79
N HIS A 29 -4.63 -11.24 3.91
CA HIS A 29 -5.95 -11.35 4.52
C HIS A 29 -7.04 -11.90 3.58
N ARG A 30 -6.66 -12.70 2.57
CA ARG A 30 -7.59 -13.24 1.56
C ARG A 30 -7.73 -14.75 1.59
N GLY A 31 -6.77 -15.45 2.17
CA GLY A 31 -6.72 -16.92 2.09
C GLY A 31 -7.93 -17.60 2.73
N GLN A 32 -8.35 -18.69 2.10
CA GLN A 32 -9.39 -19.60 2.57
C GLN A 32 -8.89 -21.04 2.69
N GLN A 33 -7.56 -21.25 2.69
CA GLN A 33 -6.94 -22.54 2.86
C GLN A 33 -6.91 -22.93 4.34
N ASN A 34 -7.88 -23.74 4.76
CA ASN A 34 -8.10 -24.16 6.13
C ASN A 34 -7.53 -25.56 6.46
N THR A 35 -6.73 -26.12 5.57
CA THR A 35 -6.05 -27.40 5.75
C THR A 35 -4.57 -27.24 5.39
N THR A 36 -3.73 -28.04 6.06
CA THR A 36 -2.31 -28.10 5.74
C THR A 36 -2.02 -29.25 4.77
N SER A 37 -0.95 -29.12 3.99
CA SER A 37 -0.47 -30.13 3.06
C SER A 37 1.02 -29.94 2.78
N ALA A 38 1.64 -30.83 2.03
CA ALA A 38 3.00 -30.63 1.54
C ALA A 38 3.12 -29.37 0.67
N LEU A 39 2.08 -29.03 -0.11
CA LEU A 39 2.04 -27.81 -0.91
C LEU A 39 2.07 -26.53 -0.06
N THR A 40 1.47 -26.57 1.12
CA THR A 40 1.42 -25.43 2.06
C THR A 40 2.54 -25.48 3.10
N TRP A 41 3.50 -26.40 2.97
CA TRP A 41 4.60 -26.61 3.96
C TRP A 41 4.11 -26.74 5.40
N GLY A 42 2.91 -27.25 5.61
CA GLY A 42 2.30 -27.36 6.94
C GLY A 42 1.68 -26.07 7.48
N PHE A 43 1.66 -24.98 6.69
CA PHE A 43 1.02 -23.72 7.10
C PHE A 43 -0.44 -23.61 6.66
N TYR A 44 -1.19 -22.78 7.38
CA TYR A 44 -2.53 -22.36 7.02
C TYR A 44 -2.48 -20.99 6.34
N PHE A 45 -3.26 -20.84 5.27
CA PHE A 45 -3.48 -19.54 4.61
C PHE A 45 -4.96 -19.18 4.75
N SER A 46 -5.34 -18.71 5.94
CA SER A 46 -6.74 -18.56 6.36
C SER A 46 -7.10 -17.11 6.68
N GLY A 47 -6.48 -16.13 6.03
CA GLY A 47 -6.64 -14.72 6.36
C GLY A 47 -8.08 -14.23 6.28
N HIS A 48 -8.84 -14.60 5.24
CA HIS A 48 -10.27 -14.28 5.16
C HIS A 48 -11.07 -15.00 6.25
N LEU A 49 -10.79 -16.27 6.49
CA LEU A 49 -11.50 -17.05 7.53
C LEU A 49 -11.22 -16.50 8.93
N ASN A 50 -10.01 -15.98 9.17
CA ASN A 50 -9.68 -15.29 10.42
C ASN A 50 -10.52 -14.03 10.58
N LEU A 51 -10.72 -13.24 9.50
CA LEU A 51 -11.59 -12.07 9.54
C LEU A 51 -13.05 -12.46 9.86
N VAL A 52 -13.55 -13.54 9.27
CA VAL A 52 -14.89 -14.08 9.58
C VAL A 52 -14.99 -14.44 11.08
N ALA A 53 -14.00 -15.13 11.62
CA ALA A 53 -13.96 -15.49 13.04
C ALA A 53 -13.92 -14.26 13.96
N ILE A 54 -13.09 -13.26 13.62
CA ILE A 54 -12.98 -12.00 14.37
C ILE A 54 -14.30 -11.25 14.38
N VAL A 55 -14.95 -11.10 13.22
CA VAL A 55 -16.26 -10.44 13.13
C VAL A 55 -17.32 -11.14 13.99
N ASN A 56 -17.34 -12.47 13.98
CA ASN A 56 -18.26 -13.24 14.82
C ASN A 56 -17.95 -13.07 16.31
N ASP A 57 -16.68 -13.02 16.69
CA ASP A 57 -16.25 -12.79 18.07
C ASP A 57 -16.66 -11.39 18.55
N ILE A 58 -16.51 -10.35 17.72
CA ILE A 58 -16.94 -8.99 18.01
C ILE A 58 -18.45 -8.94 18.21
N LYS A 59 -19.24 -9.56 17.31
CA LYS A 59 -20.69 -9.64 17.44
C LYS A 59 -21.12 -10.25 18.77
N GLN A 60 -20.42 -11.28 19.20
CA GLN A 60 -20.73 -11.99 20.43
C GLN A 60 -20.28 -11.23 21.69
N LYS A 61 -19.08 -10.64 21.67
CA LYS A 61 -18.48 -10.00 22.87
C LYS A 61 -18.84 -8.54 23.02
N GLN A 62 -19.20 -7.86 21.95
CA GLN A 62 -19.52 -6.43 21.90
C GLN A 62 -20.84 -6.18 21.16
N PRO A 63 -21.95 -6.87 21.54
CA PRO A 63 -23.21 -6.81 20.78
C PRO A 63 -23.82 -5.41 20.76
N GLU A 64 -23.65 -4.63 21.82
CA GLU A 64 -24.17 -3.27 21.89
C GLU A 64 -23.43 -2.35 20.89
N ALA A 65 -22.09 -2.36 20.93
CA ALA A 65 -21.27 -1.57 20.01
C ALA A 65 -21.52 -2.00 18.54
N TRP A 66 -21.66 -3.30 18.30
CA TRP A 66 -21.96 -3.83 16.99
C TRP A 66 -23.32 -3.36 16.47
N ASN A 67 -24.38 -3.56 17.24
CA ASN A 67 -25.77 -3.27 16.80
C ASN A 67 -26.03 -1.76 16.68
N ASN A 68 -25.34 -0.93 17.43
CA ASN A 68 -25.47 0.53 17.37
C ASN A 68 -24.53 1.20 16.36
N MET A 69 -23.71 0.44 15.66
CA MET A 69 -22.80 0.97 14.63
C MET A 69 -23.55 1.76 13.57
N LYS A 70 -23.01 2.89 13.17
CA LYS A 70 -23.56 3.75 12.10
C LYS A 70 -22.64 3.76 10.88
N GLN A 71 -21.34 3.81 11.10
CA GLN A 71 -20.35 3.88 10.03
C GLN A 71 -19.16 3.00 10.38
N MET A 72 -18.55 2.40 9.39
CA MET A 72 -17.32 1.65 9.49
C MET A 72 -16.33 2.12 8.44
N LEU A 73 -15.11 2.38 8.87
CA LEU A 73 -13.95 2.53 8.00
C LEU A 73 -13.13 1.24 8.04
N LEU A 74 -13.08 0.53 6.92
CA LEU A 74 -12.13 -0.57 6.73
C LEU A 74 -10.85 -0.01 6.13
N THR A 75 -9.73 -0.20 6.81
CA THR A 75 -8.42 0.29 6.33
C THR A 75 -7.31 -0.69 6.68
N GLY A 76 -6.22 -0.61 5.95
CA GLY A 76 -5.02 -1.40 6.20
C GLY A 76 -3.89 -0.95 5.29
N GLY A 77 -2.65 -1.16 5.72
CA GLY A 77 -1.46 -0.82 4.94
C GLY A 77 -0.84 -2.04 4.26
N SER A 78 -0.30 -1.87 3.03
CA SER A 78 0.41 -2.93 2.31
C SER A 78 -0.47 -4.18 2.12
N ALA A 79 -0.08 -5.33 2.66
CA ALA A 79 -0.90 -6.54 2.70
C ALA A 79 -2.30 -6.30 3.28
N GLY A 80 -2.42 -5.42 4.29
CA GLY A 80 -3.69 -4.98 4.85
C GLY A 80 -4.48 -4.09 3.88
N GLY A 81 -3.81 -3.28 3.06
CA GLY A 81 -4.43 -2.51 1.99
C GLY A 81 -5.02 -3.41 0.90
N ILE A 82 -4.28 -4.46 0.52
CA ILE A 82 -4.82 -5.50 -0.36
C ILE A 82 -6.04 -6.16 0.29
N GLY A 83 -5.91 -6.60 1.55
CA GLY A 83 -7.02 -7.19 2.30
C GLY A 83 -8.25 -6.28 2.37
N THR A 84 -8.05 -4.96 2.48
CA THR A 84 -9.11 -3.96 2.48
C THR A 84 -9.91 -4.00 1.16
N ILE A 85 -9.24 -4.00 0.01
CA ILE A 85 -9.91 -4.04 -1.30
C ILE A 85 -10.80 -5.28 -1.43
N TYR A 86 -10.29 -6.45 -1.03
CA TYR A 86 -10.97 -7.72 -1.29
C TYR A 86 -12.05 -8.08 -0.26
N ASN A 87 -11.94 -7.58 0.96
CA ASN A 87 -12.91 -7.90 2.02
C ASN A 87 -13.98 -6.83 2.24
N ALA A 88 -13.91 -5.68 1.55
CA ALA A 88 -14.81 -4.56 1.78
C ALA A 88 -16.28 -4.92 1.55
N ASP A 89 -16.60 -5.50 0.39
CA ASP A 89 -17.99 -5.86 0.06
C ASP A 89 -18.54 -6.96 0.97
N TRP A 90 -17.72 -8.00 1.23
CA TRP A 90 -18.12 -9.04 2.18
C TRP A 90 -18.41 -8.46 3.56
N LEU A 91 -17.53 -7.59 4.06
CA LEU A 91 -17.76 -6.97 5.38
C LEU A 91 -19.04 -6.14 5.38
N GLY A 92 -19.35 -5.43 4.30
CA GLY A 92 -20.60 -4.71 4.13
C GLY A 92 -21.84 -5.61 4.25
N THR A 93 -21.77 -6.87 3.77
CA THR A 93 -22.91 -7.80 3.86
C THR A 93 -23.18 -8.32 5.26
N VAL A 94 -22.21 -8.24 6.16
CA VAL A 94 -22.32 -8.78 7.53
C VAL A 94 -22.55 -7.71 8.59
N LEU A 95 -22.48 -6.42 8.22
CA LEU A 95 -22.78 -5.30 9.11
C LEU A 95 -24.27 -5.22 9.47
N PRO A 96 -24.61 -4.53 10.58
CA PRO A 96 -26.01 -4.18 10.85
C PRO A 96 -26.63 -3.38 9.69
N PRO A 97 -27.90 -3.57 9.35
CA PRO A 97 -28.55 -2.86 8.24
C PRO A 97 -28.53 -1.32 8.35
N SER A 98 -28.36 -0.80 9.58
CA SER A 98 -28.24 0.64 9.85
C SER A 98 -26.83 1.20 9.63
N ALA A 99 -25.85 0.34 9.41
CA ALA A 99 -24.45 0.74 9.27
C ALA A 99 -24.04 0.85 7.80
N SER A 100 -23.26 1.87 7.48
CA SER A 100 -22.58 2.01 6.21
C SER A 100 -21.11 1.67 6.34
N ILE A 101 -20.49 1.23 5.24
CA ILE A 101 -19.05 0.95 5.18
C ILE A 101 -18.40 1.77 4.07
N LYS A 102 -17.22 2.29 4.36
CA LYS A 102 -16.28 2.84 3.38
C LYS A 102 -14.91 2.19 3.58
N ALA A 103 -14.14 2.05 2.51
CA ALA A 103 -12.87 1.35 2.52
C ALA A 103 -11.72 2.28 2.12
N ALA A 104 -10.58 2.20 2.82
CA ALA A 104 -9.42 3.04 2.55
C ALA A 104 -8.13 2.20 2.50
N PRO A 105 -7.83 1.53 1.36
CA PRO A 105 -6.58 0.82 1.17
C PRO A 105 -5.40 1.81 1.09
N LEU A 106 -4.34 1.52 1.85
CA LEU A 106 -3.10 2.29 1.89
C LEU A 106 -1.95 1.43 1.38
N GLY A 107 -1.25 1.85 0.31
CA GLY A 107 -0.17 1.06 -0.30
C GLY A 107 -0.62 -0.35 -0.71
N GLY A 108 -1.88 -0.51 -1.11
CA GLY A 108 -2.49 -1.79 -1.43
C GLY A 108 -2.89 -1.95 -2.89
N TRP A 109 -2.65 -0.94 -3.70
CA TRP A 109 -2.99 -0.97 -5.13
C TRP A 109 -1.91 -1.65 -5.95
N PHE A 110 -1.86 -2.98 -5.84
CA PHE A 110 -0.88 -3.79 -6.56
C PHE A 110 -1.35 -4.10 -7.98
N PHE A 111 -0.49 -3.82 -8.96
CA PHE A 111 -0.68 -4.17 -10.36
C PHE A 111 0.58 -4.85 -10.93
N PRO A 112 0.51 -5.57 -12.06
CA PRO A 112 1.66 -6.29 -12.60
C PRO A 112 2.82 -5.37 -12.99
N GLY A 113 4.03 -5.66 -12.49
CA GLY A 113 5.30 -5.09 -12.96
C GLY A 113 6.08 -6.12 -13.78
N ASN A 114 7.00 -5.71 -14.65
CA ASN A 114 7.66 -6.62 -15.58
C ASN A 114 9.19 -6.48 -15.69
N TYR A 115 9.85 -5.80 -14.77
CA TYR A 115 11.31 -5.63 -14.80
C TYR A 115 12.04 -6.97 -14.76
N ALA A 116 11.69 -7.83 -13.81
CA ALA A 116 12.36 -9.11 -13.60
C ALA A 116 12.25 -10.06 -14.80
N ASP A 117 11.18 -9.96 -15.59
CA ASP A 117 10.95 -10.82 -16.74
C ASP A 117 11.97 -10.60 -17.85
N GLN A 118 12.38 -9.37 -18.06
CA GLN A 118 13.37 -9.03 -19.08
C GLN A 118 14.79 -9.33 -18.59
N VAL A 119 15.09 -9.00 -17.35
CA VAL A 119 16.42 -9.27 -16.77
C VAL A 119 16.71 -10.76 -16.64
N LYS A 120 15.72 -11.58 -16.24
CA LYS A 120 15.86 -13.06 -16.20
C LYS A 120 16.17 -13.67 -17.57
N LYS A 121 15.77 -13.01 -18.66
CA LYS A 121 16.08 -13.43 -20.04
C LYS A 121 17.46 -12.94 -20.52
N GLY A 122 18.28 -12.36 -19.62
CA GLY A 122 19.60 -11.82 -19.96
C GLY A 122 19.56 -10.62 -20.90
N ARG A 123 18.45 -9.90 -20.93
CA ARG A 123 18.27 -8.69 -21.73
C ARG A 123 18.26 -7.46 -20.84
N PRO A 124 18.89 -6.34 -21.24
CA PRO A 124 18.68 -5.07 -20.57
C PRO A 124 17.19 -4.76 -20.57
N TRP A 125 16.67 -4.25 -19.46
CA TRP A 125 15.29 -3.79 -19.42
C TRP A 125 15.14 -2.60 -20.41
N SER A 126 14.11 -2.67 -21.22
CA SER A 126 13.73 -1.60 -22.12
C SER A 126 12.23 -1.35 -21.97
N PRO A 127 11.79 -0.10 -21.80
CA PRO A 127 10.37 0.19 -21.73
C PRO A 127 9.70 -0.26 -23.03
N PRO A 128 8.49 -0.82 -22.98
CA PRO A 128 7.69 -1.08 -24.16
C PRO A 128 7.51 0.23 -24.94
N SER A 129 7.45 0.14 -26.27
CA SER A 129 7.23 1.29 -27.16
C SER A 129 5.87 1.97 -27.00
N LEU A 130 4.93 1.30 -26.33
CA LEU A 130 3.59 1.79 -25.99
C LEU A 130 3.41 1.73 -24.49
N PHE A 131 2.65 2.68 -23.94
CA PHE A 131 2.22 2.61 -22.54
C PHE A 131 1.56 1.25 -22.29
N PRO A 132 1.89 0.60 -21.15
CA PRO A 132 1.29 -0.69 -20.86
C PRO A 132 -0.22 -0.52 -20.82
N ASP A 133 -0.90 -1.27 -21.63
CA ASP A 133 -2.31 -1.52 -21.48
C ASP A 133 -2.47 -2.48 -20.31
N PHE A 134 -2.65 -1.90 -19.10
CA PHE A 134 -2.78 -2.69 -17.86
C PHE A 134 -4.00 -3.62 -17.88
N ALA A 135 -5.00 -3.32 -18.70
CA ALA A 135 -6.15 -4.21 -18.89
C ALA A 135 -5.77 -5.49 -19.65
N ASN A 136 -4.73 -5.44 -20.48
CA ASN A 136 -4.27 -6.56 -21.32
C ASN A 136 -2.92 -7.12 -20.88
N HIS A 137 -2.40 -6.78 -19.70
CA HIS A 137 -1.13 -7.29 -19.20
C HIS A 137 -1.21 -8.78 -18.88
N THR A 138 -0.99 -9.56 -19.89
CA THR A 138 -0.63 -10.97 -19.82
C THR A 138 0.90 -11.12 -19.81
N ALA A 139 1.61 -10.49 -18.86
CA ALA A 139 2.98 -10.85 -18.65
C ALA A 139 2.99 -12.31 -18.16
N SER A 140 3.55 -13.20 -18.96
CA SER A 140 3.48 -14.65 -18.75
C SER A 140 3.96 -15.10 -17.37
N ASP A 141 4.92 -14.38 -16.80
CA ASP A 141 5.50 -14.72 -15.49
C ASP A 141 4.62 -14.26 -14.32
N HIS A 142 3.91 -13.15 -14.44
CA HIS A 142 2.90 -12.75 -13.46
C HIS A 142 1.72 -13.70 -13.43
N ARG A 143 1.30 -14.21 -14.58
CA ARG A 143 0.28 -15.25 -14.64
C ARG A 143 0.65 -16.46 -13.78
N LEU A 144 1.85 -17.01 -13.96
CA LEU A 144 2.31 -18.17 -13.20
C LEU A 144 2.37 -17.88 -11.69
N GLN A 145 2.83 -16.69 -11.30
CA GLN A 145 2.85 -16.27 -9.92
C GLN A 145 1.42 -16.21 -9.33
N TYR A 146 0.48 -15.57 -10.01
CA TYR A 146 -0.89 -15.47 -9.52
C TYR A 146 -1.61 -16.83 -9.52
N VAL A 147 -1.40 -17.66 -10.55
CA VAL A 147 -1.96 -19.01 -10.58
C VAL A 147 -1.42 -19.85 -9.42
N PHE A 148 -0.11 -19.78 -9.14
CA PHE A 148 0.50 -20.46 -7.99
C PHE A 148 -0.06 -19.94 -6.65
N ILE A 149 -0.08 -18.62 -6.46
CA ILE A 149 -0.61 -17.98 -5.24
C ILE A 149 -2.08 -18.36 -5.04
N ASN A 150 -2.89 -18.34 -6.09
CA ASN A 150 -4.30 -18.71 -6.01
C ASN A 150 -4.49 -20.18 -5.64
N SER A 151 -3.64 -21.08 -6.15
CA SER A 151 -3.69 -22.49 -5.77
C SER A 151 -3.29 -22.72 -4.31
N LEU A 152 -2.32 -21.93 -3.81
CA LEU A 152 -1.80 -22.06 -2.46
C LEU A 152 -2.76 -21.48 -1.41
N TRP A 153 -3.30 -20.29 -1.65
CA TRP A 153 -4.12 -19.56 -0.69
C TRP A 153 -5.62 -19.83 -0.82
N LYS A 154 -6.07 -20.25 -2.01
CA LYS A 154 -7.51 -20.25 -2.37
C LYS A 154 -8.14 -18.91 -1.99
N PRO A 155 -7.65 -17.79 -2.53
CA PRO A 155 -7.98 -16.48 -2.01
C PRO A 155 -9.46 -16.18 -2.19
N PHE A 156 -10.02 -15.43 -1.24
CA PHE A 156 -11.33 -14.83 -1.36
C PHE A 156 -11.28 -13.75 -2.45
N LEU A 157 -11.99 -13.99 -3.54
CA LEU A 157 -12.09 -13.11 -4.71
C LEU A 157 -13.56 -12.83 -5.00
N SER A 158 -13.85 -11.69 -5.62
CA SER A 158 -15.20 -11.34 -6.05
C SER A 158 -15.75 -12.37 -7.05
N PRO A 159 -16.85 -13.06 -6.75
CA PRO A 159 -17.49 -13.99 -7.70
C PRO A 159 -17.88 -13.27 -9.01
N THR A 160 -18.30 -12.00 -8.91
CA THR A 160 -18.67 -11.19 -10.07
C THR A 160 -17.45 -10.93 -10.97
N CYS A 161 -16.30 -10.63 -10.38
CA CYS A 161 -15.06 -10.49 -11.14
C CYS A 161 -14.70 -11.79 -11.86
N ILE A 162 -14.72 -12.91 -11.14
CA ILE A 162 -14.42 -14.24 -11.71
C ILE A 162 -15.33 -14.56 -12.90
N ALA A 163 -16.62 -14.31 -12.77
CA ALA A 163 -17.60 -14.57 -13.81
C ALA A 163 -17.39 -13.73 -15.08
N HIS A 164 -16.70 -12.60 -14.98
CA HIS A 164 -16.38 -11.72 -16.12
C HIS A 164 -15.04 -12.09 -16.80
N GLN A 165 -14.25 -12.97 -16.20
CA GLN A 165 -12.99 -13.41 -16.82
C GLN A 165 -13.24 -14.58 -17.78
N LYS A 166 -12.34 -14.71 -18.77
CA LYS A 166 -12.29 -15.92 -19.59
C LYS A 166 -11.80 -17.10 -18.75
N GLN A 167 -12.23 -18.28 -19.11
CA GLN A 167 -11.78 -19.51 -18.45
C GLN A 167 -10.25 -19.60 -18.46
N GLY A 168 -9.64 -19.75 -17.28
CA GLY A 168 -8.20 -19.79 -17.07
C GLY A 168 -7.54 -18.41 -16.91
N GLU A 169 -8.30 -17.33 -16.94
CA GLU A 169 -7.84 -15.94 -16.72
C GLU A 169 -8.36 -15.35 -15.40
N GLU A 170 -9.00 -16.16 -14.54
CA GLU A 170 -9.60 -15.73 -13.25
C GLU A 170 -8.55 -15.13 -12.30
N TYR A 171 -7.28 -15.44 -12.51
CA TYR A 171 -6.16 -14.87 -11.75
C TYR A 171 -6.07 -13.34 -11.88
N HIS A 172 -6.62 -12.73 -12.94
CA HIS A 172 -6.70 -11.28 -13.07
C HIS A 172 -7.48 -10.63 -11.93
N CYS A 173 -8.46 -11.34 -11.36
CA CYS A 173 -9.17 -10.87 -10.19
C CYS A 173 -8.31 -10.78 -8.92
N SER A 174 -7.08 -11.26 -8.94
CA SER A 174 -6.11 -11.08 -7.85
C SER A 174 -5.32 -9.78 -7.94
N THR A 175 -5.51 -8.98 -8.99
CA THR A 175 -4.86 -7.68 -9.17
C THR A 175 -5.81 -6.54 -8.82
N ALA A 176 -5.32 -5.52 -8.10
CA ALA A 176 -6.18 -4.45 -7.57
C ALA A 176 -6.92 -3.70 -8.66
N HIS A 177 -6.25 -3.34 -9.76
CA HIS A 177 -6.84 -2.56 -10.85
C HIS A 177 -7.96 -3.29 -11.61
N VAL A 178 -7.96 -4.63 -11.59
CA VAL A 178 -9.07 -5.42 -12.15
C VAL A 178 -10.17 -5.61 -11.10
N ALA A 179 -9.80 -6.07 -9.90
CA ALA A 179 -10.76 -6.34 -8.81
C ALA A 179 -11.60 -5.11 -8.44
N TYR A 180 -10.99 -3.92 -8.43
CA TYR A 180 -11.62 -2.66 -8.06
C TYR A 180 -12.93 -2.39 -8.82
N HIS A 181 -12.99 -2.72 -10.11
CA HIS A 181 -14.19 -2.50 -10.92
C HIS A 181 -15.41 -3.33 -10.48
N PHE A 182 -15.16 -4.38 -9.69
CA PHE A 182 -16.18 -5.29 -9.18
C PHE A 182 -16.45 -5.10 -7.68
N VAL A 183 -15.81 -4.14 -7.04
CA VAL A 183 -16.10 -3.78 -5.64
C VAL A 183 -17.15 -2.69 -5.61
N HIS A 184 -18.19 -2.85 -4.77
CA HIS A 184 -19.28 -1.89 -4.64
C HIS A 184 -19.07 -0.90 -3.50
N THR A 185 -18.35 -1.29 -2.46
CA THR A 185 -18.01 -0.42 -1.33
C THR A 185 -17.24 0.80 -1.80
N PRO A 186 -17.65 2.04 -1.41
CA PRO A 186 -16.89 3.25 -1.73
C PRO A 186 -15.45 3.17 -1.22
N MET A 187 -14.50 3.61 -2.04
CA MET A 187 -13.06 3.55 -1.73
C MET A 187 -12.36 4.89 -1.78
N TYR A 188 -11.46 5.09 -0.82
CA TYR A 188 -10.46 6.15 -0.85
C TYR A 188 -9.07 5.52 -0.95
N ILE A 189 -8.49 5.54 -2.15
CA ILE A 189 -7.21 4.89 -2.45
C ILE A 189 -6.08 5.81 -1.98
N MET A 190 -5.21 5.33 -1.11
CA MET A 190 -3.99 6.03 -0.69
C MET A 190 -2.77 5.26 -1.22
N GLU A 191 -2.04 5.86 -2.17
CA GLU A 191 -0.96 5.16 -2.85
C GLU A 191 0.20 6.11 -3.19
N ASN A 192 1.40 5.56 -3.24
CA ASN A 192 2.57 6.23 -3.79
C ASN A 192 2.78 5.82 -5.25
N MET A 193 2.95 6.80 -6.13
CA MET A 193 3.16 6.56 -7.56
C MET A 193 4.37 5.66 -7.81
N TYR A 194 5.39 5.79 -6.97
CA TYR A 194 6.63 5.01 -7.06
C TYR A 194 6.78 4.08 -5.85
N ASP A 195 5.81 3.18 -5.68
CA ASP A 195 5.80 2.22 -4.57
C ASP A 195 7.03 1.32 -4.58
N THR A 196 7.94 1.52 -3.62
CA THR A 196 9.22 0.81 -3.54
C THR A 196 9.08 -0.69 -3.30
N ASN A 197 8.01 -1.13 -2.66
CA ASN A 197 7.76 -2.55 -2.45
C ASN A 197 7.37 -3.22 -3.77
N GLN A 198 6.44 -2.62 -4.51
CA GLN A 198 6.04 -3.13 -5.82
C GLN A 198 7.20 -3.09 -6.81
N ILE A 199 7.97 -2.00 -6.85
CA ILE A 199 9.14 -1.85 -7.73
C ILE A 199 10.19 -2.91 -7.44
N SER A 200 10.52 -3.18 -6.18
CA SER A 200 11.60 -4.11 -5.84
C SER A 200 11.12 -5.53 -5.59
N ALA A 201 10.19 -5.76 -4.68
CA ALA A 201 9.80 -7.11 -4.28
C ALA A 201 8.96 -7.80 -5.37
N GLN A 202 8.05 -7.09 -6.02
CA GLN A 202 7.20 -7.62 -7.06
C GLN A 202 7.80 -7.43 -8.46
N GLY A 203 8.27 -6.23 -8.77
CA GLY A 203 8.86 -5.89 -10.06
C GLY A 203 10.27 -6.44 -10.27
N GLY A 204 11.00 -6.69 -9.18
CA GLY A 204 12.33 -7.32 -9.19
C GLY A 204 13.49 -6.36 -9.44
N LEU A 205 13.29 -5.04 -9.42
CA LEU A 205 14.38 -4.06 -9.47
C LEU A 205 15.11 -4.04 -8.12
N PRO A 206 16.40 -4.42 -8.06
CA PRO A 206 17.16 -4.34 -6.82
C PRO A 206 17.25 -2.90 -6.29
N ARG A 207 17.10 -2.70 -4.97
CA ARG A 207 17.11 -1.35 -4.37
C ARG A 207 18.42 -0.58 -4.64
N ASN A 208 19.56 -1.27 -4.68
CA ASN A 208 20.86 -0.66 -5.02
C ASN A 208 20.96 -0.19 -6.48
N GLN A 209 20.02 -0.54 -7.33
CA GLN A 209 19.92 -0.08 -8.73
C GLN A 209 18.92 1.07 -8.93
N PHE A 210 18.23 1.52 -7.90
CA PHE A 210 17.24 2.61 -8.03
C PHE A 210 17.86 3.88 -8.63
N ASN A 211 19.12 4.16 -8.33
CA ASN A 211 19.85 5.34 -8.83
C ASN A 211 20.57 5.11 -10.18
N SER A 212 20.58 3.90 -10.73
CA SER A 212 21.12 3.64 -12.06
C SER A 212 20.20 4.22 -13.15
N ASP A 213 20.75 4.51 -14.32
CA ASP A 213 19.95 5.02 -15.44
C ASP A 213 18.83 4.06 -15.86
N GLU A 214 19.12 2.75 -15.82
CA GLU A 214 18.12 1.72 -16.08
C GLU A 214 17.06 1.66 -14.99
N GLY A 215 17.46 1.71 -13.73
CA GLY A 215 16.56 1.73 -12.58
C GLY A 215 15.63 2.94 -12.60
N LYS A 216 16.16 4.14 -12.86
CA LYS A 216 15.38 5.37 -12.99
C LYS A 216 14.35 5.27 -14.11
N ARG A 217 14.74 4.75 -15.28
CA ARG A 217 13.79 4.53 -16.40
C ARG A 217 12.68 3.56 -16.02
N TYR A 218 13.01 2.48 -15.31
CA TYR A 218 11.99 1.55 -14.85
C TYR A 218 11.06 2.17 -13.82
N ILE A 219 11.58 2.93 -12.84
CA ILE A 219 10.78 3.63 -11.84
C ILE A 219 9.81 4.62 -12.50
N GLN A 220 10.28 5.38 -13.49
CA GLN A 220 9.43 6.28 -14.28
C GLN A 220 8.31 5.52 -14.99
N TYR A 221 8.67 4.44 -15.68
CA TYR A 221 7.73 3.56 -16.35
C TYR A 221 6.69 2.99 -15.39
N PHE A 222 7.12 2.52 -14.20
CA PHE A 222 6.24 2.03 -13.15
C PHE A 222 5.26 3.11 -12.68
N GLY A 223 5.73 4.34 -12.45
CA GLY A 223 4.89 5.46 -12.02
C GLY A 223 3.82 5.84 -13.05
N ILE A 224 4.16 5.81 -14.34
CA ILE A 224 3.17 6.00 -15.43
C ILE A 224 2.10 4.90 -15.34
N GLY A 225 2.51 3.66 -15.12
CA GLY A 225 1.62 2.53 -14.93
C GLY A 225 0.70 2.69 -13.74
N MET A 226 1.24 3.07 -12.60
CA MET A 226 0.45 3.34 -11.40
C MET A 226 -0.61 4.41 -11.66
N ARG A 227 -0.21 5.53 -12.26
CA ARG A 227 -1.13 6.62 -12.63
C ARG A 227 -2.24 6.14 -13.56
N ASN A 228 -1.90 5.39 -14.60
CA ASN A 228 -2.88 4.89 -15.58
C ASN A 228 -3.83 3.87 -14.94
N SER A 229 -3.32 2.96 -14.11
CA SER A 229 -4.12 1.94 -13.44
C SER A 229 -5.14 2.52 -12.45
N THR A 230 -4.87 3.73 -11.94
CA THR A 230 -5.74 4.44 -10.99
C THR A 230 -6.54 5.56 -11.64
N PHE A 231 -6.46 5.73 -12.96
CA PHE A 231 -7.03 6.91 -13.64
C PHE A 231 -8.54 6.94 -13.56
N VAL A 232 -9.21 5.82 -13.81
CA VAL A 232 -10.67 5.70 -13.79
C VAL A 232 -11.13 5.34 -12.39
N LEU A 233 -11.81 6.27 -11.73
CA LEU A 233 -12.44 6.03 -10.43
C LEU A 233 -13.95 5.93 -10.57
N LYS A 234 -14.57 5.13 -9.71
CA LYS A 234 -16.04 5.06 -9.59
C LYS A 234 -16.55 6.37 -8.97
N LYS A 235 -17.80 6.71 -9.27
CA LYS A 235 -18.43 7.90 -8.68
C LYS A 235 -18.49 7.80 -7.15
N GLY A 236 -17.98 8.81 -6.47
CA GLY A 236 -17.93 8.86 -5.01
C GLY A 236 -16.65 8.29 -4.39
N ASP A 237 -15.80 7.66 -5.19
CA ASP A 237 -14.48 7.23 -4.74
C ASP A 237 -13.47 8.38 -4.78
N GLY A 238 -12.43 8.26 -3.98
CA GLY A 238 -11.35 9.23 -3.92
C GLY A 238 -9.97 8.58 -4.05
N ILE A 239 -8.96 9.41 -4.27
CA ILE A 239 -7.57 8.98 -4.34
C ILE A 239 -6.63 10.07 -3.84
N PHE A 240 -5.60 9.64 -3.12
CA PHE A 240 -4.39 10.39 -2.82
C PHE A 240 -3.21 9.65 -3.43
N LEU A 241 -2.73 10.11 -4.59
CA LEU A 241 -1.63 9.51 -5.32
C LEU A 241 -0.43 10.45 -5.30
N SER A 242 0.47 10.25 -4.35
CA SER A 242 1.68 11.06 -4.23
C SER A 242 2.82 10.51 -5.09
N SER A 243 3.71 11.39 -5.53
CA SER A 243 4.90 11.01 -6.31
C SER A 243 6.10 10.66 -5.43
N CYS A 244 5.83 10.06 -4.27
CA CYS A 244 6.89 9.60 -3.38
C CYS A 244 7.45 8.24 -3.84
N LEU A 245 8.78 8.09 -3.70
CA LEU A 245 9.49 6.83 -3.88
C LEU A 245 9.55 6.11 -2.53
N ASP A 246 8.42 5.58 -2.12
CA ASP A 246 8.23 4.92 -0.82
C ASP A 246 7.06 3.95 -0.91
N HIS A 247 6.85 3.10 0.11
CA HIS A 247 5.74 2.17 0.13
C HIS A 247 4.50 2.76 0.82
N THR A 248 4.58 3.06 2.10
CA THR A 248 3.41 3.50 2.88
C THR A 248 3.67 4.70 3.78
N SER A 249 4.93 5.13 3.92
CA SER A 249 5.28 6.26 4.78
C SER A 249 4.63 7.55 4.27
N GLY A 250 4.31 8.45 5.17
CA GLY A 250 3.71 9.73 4.83
C GLY A 250 2.21 9.69 4.46
N LEU A 251 1.67 8.54 4.05
CA LEU A 251 0.28 8.41 3.59
C LEU A 251 -0.73 8.16 4.71
N HIS A 252 -0.30 7.68 5.86
CA HIS A 252 -1.17 7.31 6.97
C HIS A 252 -1.67 8.54 7.75
N VAL A 253 -2.73 8.37 8.54
CA VAL A 253 -3.20 9.43 9.45
C VAL A 253 -2.06 9.91 10.36
N GLY A 254 -1.80 11.21 10.34
CA GLY A 254 -0.64 11.83 10.98
C GLY A 254 0.68 11.64 10.22
N GLY A 255 0.63 11.24 8.95
CA GLY A 255 1.73 11.34 8.00
C GLY A 255 1.95 12.78 7.56
N SER A 256 3.07 13.05 6.87
CA SER A 256 3.48 14.41 6.49
C SER A 256 3.38 14.68 4.99
N THR A 257 3.13 13.66 4.17
CA THR A 257 3.01 13.83 2.72
C THR A 257 1.78 14.68 2.38
N THR A 258 1.99 15.73 1.61
CA THR A 258 0.92 16.61 1.12
C THR A 258 0.86 16.63 -0.39
N ILE A 259 -0.35 16.80 -0.93
CA ILE A 259 -0.59 17.19 -2.32
C ILE A 259 -1.40 18.48 -2.30
N ASN A 260 -0.90 19.52 -2.96
CA ASN A 260 -1.51 20.86 -2.92
C ASN A 260 -1.72 21.37 -1.48
N GLY A 261 -0.76 21.10 -0.58
CA GLY A 261 -0.80 21.51 0.83
C GLY A 261 -1.79 20.73 1.70
N LYS A 262 -2.44 19.68 1.19
CA LYS A 262 -3.41 18.87 1.94
C LYS A 262 -2.80 17.52 2.32
N LEU A 263 -2.96 17.13 3.59
CA LEU A 263 -2.50 15.84 4.11
C LEU A 263 -3.43 14.71 3.70
N SER A 264 -2.87 13.54 3.42
CA SER A 264 -3.63 12.32 3.07
C SER A 264 -4.70 11.98 4.12
N GLY A 265 -4.34 12.00 5.40
CA GLY A 265 -5.29 11.72 6.50
C GLY A 265 -6.42 12.73 6.63
N GLN A 266 -6.16 14.01 6.35
CA GLN A 266 -7.18 15.06 6.35
C GLN A 266 -8.22 14.83 5.26
N ILE A 267 -7.76 14.56 4.04
CA ILE A 267 -8.67 14.32 2.91
C ILE A 267 -9.46 13.01 3.09
N LEU A 268 -8.83 12.00 3.70
CA LEU A 268 -9.56 10.79 4.08
C LEU A 268 -10.71 11.10 5.05
N GLY A 269 -10.47 11.92 6.08
CA GLY A 269 -11.52 12.35 7.01
C GLY A 269 -12.64 13.11 6.30
N ASP A 270 -12.27 14.05 5.43
CA ASP A 270 -13.23 14.81 4.63
C ASP A 270 -14.09 13.90 3.74
N TRP A 271 -13.49 12.93 3.08
CA TRP A 271 -14.18 11.95 2.26
C TRP A 271 -15.05 11.00 3.10
N PHE A 272 -14.52 10.50 4.21
CA PHE A 272 -15.24 9.52 5.05
C PHE A 272 -16.50 10.12 5.66
N PHE A 273 -16.43 11.35 6.15
CA PHE A 273 -17.55 12.05 6.79
C PHE A 273 -18.39 12.90 5.84
N ASP A 274 -18.18 12.76 4.52
CA ASP A 274 -18.92 13.49 3.49
C ASP A 274 -18.93 15.02 3.74
N ARG A 275 -17.79 15.59 4.21
CA ARG A 275 -17.68 17.03 4.47
C ARG A 275 -17.80 17.82 3.18
N ALA A 276 -18.49 18.95 3.25
CA ALA A 276 -18.83 19.74 2.07
C ALA A 276 -17.59 20.11 1.23
N ASN A 277 -17.64 19.74 -0.03
CA ASN A 277 -16.79 20.21 -1.12
C ASN A 277 -15.27 19.97 -1.04
N PRO A 278 -14.75 18.82 -0.54
CA PRO A 278 -13.35 18.52 -0.72
C PRO A 278 -13.11 17.96 -2.13
N SER A 279 -12.02 18.40 -2.77
CA SER A 279 -11.47 17.60 -3.86
C SER A 279 -10.89 16.34 -3.26
N VAL A 280 -11.58 15.22 -3.44
CA VAL A 280 -11.16 13.90 -2.94
C VAL A 280 -10.26 13.16 -3.94
N VAL A 281 -10.01 13.77 -5.09
CA VAL A 281 -9.15 13.24 -6.14
C VAL A 281 -7.89 14.09 -6.19
N LEU A 282 -6.86 13.67 -5.50
CA LEU A 282 -5.56 14.34 -5.46
C LEU A 282 -4.49 13.42 -6.06
N ARG A 283 -3.85 13.93 -7.11
CA ARG A 283 -2.72 13.27 -7.77
C ARG A 283 -1.61 14.28 -7.96
N ASP A 284 -0.38 13.89 -7.61
CA ASP A 284 0.77 14.70 -7.97
C ASP A 284 0.91 14.81 -9.50
N THR A 285 1.26 16.01 -9.92
CA THR A 285 1.41 16.36 -11.35
C THR A 285 2.85 16.30 -11.81
N CYS A 286 3.73 15.63 -11.07
CA CYS A 286 5.12 15.48 -11.44
C CYS A 286 5.25 14.98 -12.86
N ASP A 287 5.99 15.73 -13.66
CA ASP A 287 6.37 15.28 -14.99
C ASP A 287 7.50 14.25 -14.84
N ALA A 288 7.19 12.99 -15.12
CA ALA A 288 8.17 11.91 -15.11
C ALA A 288 9.26 12.08 -16.18
N THR A 289 9.18 13.09 -17.04
CA THR A 289 10.22 13.40 -18.04
C THR A 289 11.44 14.10 -17.43
N ASN A 290 11.29 14.74 -16.27
CA ASN A 290 12.39 15.29 -15.52
C ASN A 290 12.93 14.22 -14.54
N ASN A 291 14.22 13.93 -14.60
CA ASN A 291 14.91 12.88 -13.86
C ASN A 291 14.87 13.01 -12.32
N ASP A 292 14.09 13.93 -11.78
CA ASP A 292 14.00 14.20 -10.34
C ASP A 292 12.87 13.36 -9.72
N LEU A 293 13.16 12.13 -9.38
CA LEU A 293 12.29 11.24 -8.60
C LEU A 293 12.83 11.10 -7.17
N PRO A 294 11.99 11.27 -6.14
CA PRO A 294 10.60 11.72 -6.13
C PRO A 294 10.48 13.23 -6.36
N CYS A 295 9.40 13.70 -6.96
CA CYS A 295 9.22 15.13 -7.22
C CYS A 295 8.37 15.85 -6.15
N ASN A 296 7.71 15.15 -5.26
CA ASN A 296 6.98 15.77 -4.17
C ASN A 296 7.94 16.11 -3.02
N PRO A 297 8.12 17.42 -2.68
CA PRO A 297 9.09 17.83 -1.68
C PRO A 297 8.70 17.44 -0.25
N THR A 298 7.48 16.96 -0.02
CA THR A 298 6.97 16.58 1.30
C THR A 298 7.03 15.08 1.57
N CYS A 299 7.65 14.30 0.66
CA CYS A 299 7.85 12.87 0.86
C CYS A 299 8.66 12.60 2.13
N ASP A 300 8.13 11.76 3.03
CA ASP A 300 8.88 11.26 4.18
C ASP A 300 9.95 10.28 3.71
N GLY A 301 11.18 10.69 3.82
CA GLY A 301 12.41 9.91 3.71
C GLY A 301 12.45 8.77 2.70
N LEU A 302 13.17 8.93 1.72
CA LEU A 302 13.90 8.19 0.71
C LEU A 302 13.84 8.95 -0.62
N GLY A 303 13.54 10.24 -0.59
CA GLY A 303 14.10 11.09 -1.62
C GLY A 303 15.61 10.82 -1.67
N PRO A 304 16.29 11.04 -2.79
CA PRO A 304 17.74 11.16 -2.73
C PRO A 304 17.97 12.12 -1.56
N SER A 305 18.58 11.62 -0.48
CA SER A 305 19.04 12.48 0.61
C SER A 305 19.63 13.68 -0.11
N PRO A 306 19.10 14.93 0.08
CA PRO A 306 19.68 16.04 -0.64
C PRO A 306 21.16 15.84 -0.42
N SER A 307 21.89 15.52 -1.48
CA SER A 307 23.29 15.13 -1.42
C SER A 307 23.96 16.29 -0.71
N GLY A 308 24.15 16.16 0.61
CA GLY A 308 24.71 17.19 1.43
C GLY A 308 23.82 17.86 2.47
N GLY A 309 22.67 17.33 2.86
CA GLY A 309 22.03 17.76 4.12
C GLY A 309 23.00 17.53 5.27
N THR A 310 23.15 18.53 6.16
CA THR A 310 24.08 18.47 7.30
C THR A 310 23.90 17.19 8.12
N CYS A 311 22.67 16.70 8.28
CA CYS A 311 22.35 15.47 9.00
C CYS A 311 22.91 14.20 8.36
N GLY A 312 22.73 13.99 7.05
CA GLY A 312 23.23 12.78 6.38
C GLY A 312 24.75 12.69 6.36
N LYS A 313 25.42 13.83 6.19
CA LYS A 313 26.90 13.93 6.25
C LYS A 313 27.43 13.68 7.64
N GLU A 314 26.77 14.19 8.67
CA GLU A 314 27.17 13.99 10.05
C GLU A 314 26.93 12.54 10.47
N LEU A 315 25.81 11.94 10.09
CA LEU A 315 25.51 10.53 10.36
C LEU A 315 26.55 9.59 9.70
N GLU A 316 26.90 9.82 8.42
CA GLU A 316 27.90 9.00 7.73
C GLU A 316 29.32 9.22 8.28
N LYS A 317 29.61 10.42 8.78
CA LYS A 317 30.87 10.75 9.43
C LYS A 317 31.01 10.05 10.79
N ASP A 318 29.98 10.14 11.63
CA ASP A 318 30.01 9.66 13.00
C ASP A 318 29.63 8.18 13.12
N CYS A 319 28.80 7.68 12.20
CA CYS A 319 28.30 6.31 12.15
C CYS A 319 28.35 5.75 10.72
N PRO A 320 29.54 5.54 10.15
CA PRO A 320 29.69 5.04 8.79
C PRO A 320 29.04 3.66 8.63
N THR A 321 28.27 3.48 7.56
CA THR A 321 27.52 2.25 7.28
C THR A 321 28.42 1.01 7.14
N SER A 322 29.71 1.21 6.79
CA SER A 322 30.70 0.15 6.75
C SER A 322 30.94 -0.53 8.10
N ASP A 323 30.85 0.22 9.20
CA ASP A 323 31.18 -0.25 10.55
C ASP A 323 29.95 -0.79 11.32
N TYR A 324 28.75 -0.50 10.81
CA TYR A 324 27.48 -0.83 11.47
C TYR A 324 26.50 -1.59 10.53
N PRO A 325 26.84 -2.83 10.12
CA PRO A 325 26.08 -3.57 9.11
C PRO A 325 24.73 -4.10 9.59
N THR A 326 24.38 -3.90 10.87
CA THR A 326 23.09 -4.35 11.43
C THR A 326 22.33 -3.17 12.05
N PRO A 327 20.98 -3.13 11.94
CA PRO A 327 20.16 -2.06 12.48
C PRO A 327 20.42 -1.74 13.96
N GLY A 328 20.56 -2.74 14.82
CA GLY A 328 20.79 -2.53 16.26
C GLY A 328 22.13 -1.87 16.60
N LYS A 329 23.17 -2.06 15.76
CA LYS A 329 24.46 -1.37 15.95
C LYS A 329 24.39 0.07 15.46
N CYS A 330 23.66 0.33 14.39
CA CYS A 330 23.41 1.68 13.89
C CYS A 330 22.66 2.53 14.93
N ASP A 331 21.65 1.97 15.60
CA ASP A 331 20.91 2.61 16.69
C ASP A 331 21.80 2.97 17.89
N GLN A 332 22.72 2.10 18.27
CA GLN A 332 23.65 2.34 19.37
C GLN A 332 24.61 3.48 19.03
N CYS A 333 25.10 3.52 17.80
CA CYS A 333 25.96 4.61 17.32
C CYS A 333 25.20 5.95 17.29
N ALA A 334 24.00 5.98 16.71
CA ALA A 334 23.19 7.19 16.63
C ALA A 334 22.85 7.76 18.03
N LYS A 335 22.62 6.91 19.01
CA LYS A 335 22.42 7.31 20.41
C LYS A 335 23.70 7.86 21.05
N ALA A 336 24.86 7.29 20.73
CA ALA A 336 26.14 7.76 21.26
C ALA A 336 26.51 9.16 20.72
N HIS A 337 26.05 9.52 19.51
CA HIS A 337 26.31 10.80 18.85
C HIS A 337 25.06 11.72 18.79
N GLU A 338 24.12 11.53 19.71
CA GLU A 338 22.82 12.25 19.68
C GLU A 338 22.96 13.77 19.72
N SER A 339 23.97 14.30 20.41
CA SER A 339 24.21 15.75 20.53
C SER A 339 24.69 16.36 19.22
N GLU A 340 25.62 15.71 18.54
CA GLU A 340 26.18 16.11 17.25
C GLU A 340 25.11 16.04 16.15
N LEU A 341 24.35 14.95 16.14
CA LEU A 341 23.26 14.76 15.20
C LEU A 341 22.13 15.79 15.37
N LYS A 342 21.81 16.17 16.61
CA LYS A 342 20.85 17.27 16.88
C LYS A 342 21.35 18.63 16.39
N GLN A 343 22.65 18.93 16.55
CA GLN A 343 23.25 20.16 16.02
C GLN A 343 23.20 20.20 14.48
N ALA A 344 23.30 19.03 13.82
CA ALA A 344 23.15 18.88 12.38
C ALA A 344 21.67 18.88 11.91
N SER A 345 20.71 19.23 12.78
CA SER A 345 19.26 19.21 12.52
C SER A 345 18.70 17.83 12.22
N CYS A 346 19.35 16.78 12.73
CA CYS A 346 18.81 15.43 12.69
C CYS A 346 17.68 15.29 13.70
N THR A 347 16.52 14.86 13.24
CA THR A 347 15.46 14.37 14.13
C THR A 347 15.67 12.87 14.33
N VAL A 348 16.15 12.48 15.49
CA VAL A 348 16.21 11.07 15.87
C VAL A 348 14.77 10.61 16.11
N ARG A 349 14.16 9.99 15.12
CA ARG A 349 12.98 9.16 15.36
C ARG A 349 13.49 7.79 15.81
N SER A 350 13.17 7.42 17.04
CA SER A 350 13.32 6.04 17.49
C SER A 350 12.61 5.12 16.50
N VAL A 351 13.37 4.20 15.96
CA VAL A 351 12.88 3.10 15.12
C VAL A 351 11.97 2.19 15.92
#